data_6fa5fb695c138502a79582e44cb0008f
#
_entry.id   6fa5fb695c138502a79582e44cb0008f
#
_cell.length_a   1.000
_cell.length_b   1.000
_cell.length_c   1.000
_cell.angle_alpha   90.00
_cell.angle_beta   90.00
_cell.angle_gamma   90.00
#
_symmetry.space_group_name_H-M   'P 1'
#
loop_
_entity.id
_entity.type
_entity.pdbx_description
1 polymer ?
#
loop_
_entity_poly.entity_id
_entity_poly.type
_entity_poly.pdbx_seq_one_letter_code
_entity_poly.pdbx_strand_id
1 'polypeptide(L)'
;RNRSLLLTEEGQSYYLDIKEIFTALNDATRKLQARSAKGALTVSLLPSFAIQWLVPRLTSFNSAYPGIDVRIQAVDRDEEKLADDVDVAIFYGRGNWPGLRVEKLYAEYLLPVCSPQLLTGEHPLTSPAVLSNHTLLHDASRRDWQAYTRQLGLNAINVQQGPIFSH
;
A
#
# COMPACT_ATOMS: atom_id res chain seq x y z
N ARG A 1 -13.24 23.46 -22.07
CA ARG A 1 -13.45 24.34 -20.87
C ARG A 1 -13.78 23.43 -19.71
N ASN A 2 -12.79 23.17 -18.87
CA ASN A 2 -13.00 22.50 -17.57
C ASN A 2 -13.73 23.50 -16.66
N ARG A 3 -15.00 23.20 -16.35
CA ARG A 3 -15.72 23.90 -15.26
C ARG A 3 -15.40 23.17 -13.96
N SER A 4 -14.34 23.57 -13.28
CA SER A 4 -14.14 23.18 -11.88
C SER A 4 -15.13 23.99 -11.02
N LEU A 5 -15.98 23.28 -10.27
CA LEU A 5 -16.79 23.89 -9.22
C LEU A 5 -15.89 24.13 -8.01
N LEU A 6 -15.83 25.37 -7.55
CA LEU A 6 -15.14 25.74 -6.32
C LEU A 6 -16.18 26.19 -5.30
N LEU A 7 -15.95 25.84 -4.04
CA LEU A 7 -16.79 26.32 -2.93
C LEU A 7 -16.53 27.84 -2.72
N THR A 8 -17.58 28.56 -2.34
CA THR A 8 -17.45 29.93 -1.83
C THR A 8 -16.72 29.91 -0.48
N GLU A 9 -16.30 31.05 0.01
CA GLU A 9 -15.61 31.18 1.31
C GLU A 9 -16.50 30.69 2.46
N GLU A 10 -17.79 31.06 2.45
CA GLU A 10 -18.78 30.54 3.38
C GLU A 10 -19.01 29.03 3.21
N GLY A 11 -19.02 28.55 1.96
CA GLY A 11 -19.14 27.14 1.64
C GLY A 11 -17.96 26.31 2.14
N GLN A 12 -16.74 26.88 2.10
CA GLN A 12 -15.54 26.22 2.65
C GLN A 12 -15.60 26.15 4.19
N SER A 13 -15.97 27.25 4.85
CA SER A 13 -16.13 27.28 6.30
C SER A 13 -17.19 26.26 6.75
N TYR A 14 -18.36 26.29 6.13
CA TYR A 14 -19.46 25.36 6.43
C TYR A 14 -19.06 23.89 6.18
N TYR A 15 -18.31 23.63 5.11
CA TYR A 15 -17.80 22.27 4.82
C TYR A 15 -16.88 21.76 5.93
N LEU A 16 -16.01 22.61 6.47
CA LEU A 16 -15.12 22.21 7.58
C LEU A 16 -15.89 21.86 8.83
N ASP A 17 -16.86 22.68 9.20
CA ASP A 17 -17.71 22.46 10.38
C ASP A 17 -18.53 21.16 10.25
N ILE A 18 -19.16 20.96 9.10
CA ILE A 18 -19.93 19.73 8.82
C ILE A 18 -19.03 18.50 8.81
N LYS A 19 -17.83 18.61 8.24
CA LYS A 19 -16.87 17.50 8.24
C LYS A 19 -16.45 17.09 9.65
N GLU A 20 -16.22 18.04 10.55
CA GLU A 20 -15.92 17.75 11.96
C GLU A 20 -17.07 17.06 12.66
N ILE A 21 -18.31 17.52 12.44
CA ILE A 21 -19.52 16.92 13.03
C ILE A 21 -19.68 15.47 12.55
N PHE A 22 -19.55 15.21 11.24
CA PHE A 22 -19.64 13.86 10.70
C PHE A 22 -18.52 12.95 11.21
N THR A 23 -17.31 13.47 11.36
CA THR A 23 -16.19 12.71 11.93
C THR A 23 -16.51 12.34 13.39
N ALA A 24 -16.97 13.28 14.20
CA ALA A 24 -17.35 13.02 15.59
C ALA A 24 -18.52 12.03 15.71
N LEU A 25 -19.52 12.10 14.83
CA LEU A 25 -20.63 11.16 14.77
C LEU A 25 -20.15 9.75 14.43
N ASN A 26 -19.26 9.62 13.45
CA ASN A 26 -18.68 8.35 13.06
C ASN A 26 -17.87 7.73 14.20
N ASP A 27 -17.05 8.52 14.89
CA ASP A 27 -16.28 8.10 16.05
C ASP A 27 -17.17 7.65 17.22
N ALA A 28 -18.28 8.35 17.46
CA ALA A 28 -19.26 7.95 18.49
C ALA A 28 -19.92 6.63 18.13
N THR A 29 -20.27 6.43 16.86
CA THR A 29 -20.87 5.18 16.36
C THR A 29 -19.88 4.03 16.46
N ARG A 30 -18.62 4.24 16.09
CA ARG A 30 -17.52 3.25 16.25
C ARG A 30 -17.33 2.86 17.72
N LYS A 31 -17.31 3.83 18.64
CA LYS A 31 -17.21 3.56 20.09
C LYS A 31 -18.38 2.73 20.60
N LEU A 32 -19.58 2.94 20.09
CA LEU A 32 -20.76 2.16 20.45
C LEU A 32 -20.64 0.71 19.92
N GLN A 33 -20.19 0.54 18.68
CA GLN A 33 -19.98 -0.77 18.06
C GLN A 33 -18.82 -1.53 18.72
N ALA A 34 -17.72 -0.86 19.07
CA ALA A 34 -16.56 -1.46 19.77
C ALA A 34 -16.87 -1.93 21.20
N ARG A 35 -17.93 -1.40 21.85
CA ARG A 35 -18.40 -1.89 23.15
C ARG A 35 -19.08 -3.25 23.10
N SER A 36 -19.49 -3.69 21.93
CA SER A 36 -19.96 -5.05 21.71
C SER A 36 -18.71 -5.90 21.45
N ALA A 37 -18.29 -6.73 22.43
CA ALA A 37 -17.14 -7.65 22.33
C ALA A 37 -17.27 -8.72 21.21
N LYS A 38 -18.21 -8.54 20.32
CA LYS A 38 -18.49 -9.27 19.09
C LYS A 38 -18.51 -8.25 17.96
N GLY A 39 -17.35 -7.89 17.43
CA GLY A 39 -17.22 -6.89 16.37
C GLY A 39 -16.57 -7.47 15.12
N ALA A 40 -16.86 -6.86 13.97
CA ALA A 40 -16.05 -7.05 12.78
C ALA A 40 -14.78 -6.22 12.91
N LEU A 41 -13.64 -6.79 12.52
CA LEU A 41 -12.36 -6.12 12.38
C LEU A 41 -12.02 -6.07 10.88
N THR A 42 -12.14 -4.89 10.28
CA THR A 42 -11.81 -4.70 8.87
C THR A 42 -10.33 -4.35 8.73
N VAL A 43 -9.60 -5.23 8.03
CA VAL A 43 -8.16 -5.07 7.77
C VAL A 43 -7.95 -4.81 6.28
N SER A 44 -7.37 -3.64 5.94
CA SER A 44 -7.04 -3.26 4.58
C SER A 44 -5.54 -3.49 4.32
N LEU A 45 -5.20 -4.19 3.22
CA LEU A 45 -3.82 -4.51 2.87
C LEU A 45 -3.70 -4.96 1.41
N LEU A 46 -2.45 -5.06 0.92
CA LEU A 46 -2.17 -5.56 -0.42
C LEU A 46 -2.53 -7.05 -0.54
N PRO A 47 -3.08 -7.50 -1.68
CA PRO A 47 -3.49 -8.89 -1.90
C PRO A 47 -2.38 -9.91 -1.64
N SER A 48 -1.17 -9.64 -2.13
CA SER A 48 -0.01 -10.53 -1.96
C SER A 48 0.37 -10.69 -0.48
N PHE A 49 0.33 -9.60 0.29
CA PHE A 49 0.62 -9.64 1.72
C PHE A 49 -0.51 -10.35 2.50
N ALA A 50 -1.76 -10.15 2.08
CA ALA A 50 -2.91 -10.87 2.64
C ALA A 50 -2.70 -12.39 2.53
N ILE A 51 -2.43 -12.88 1.32
CA ILE A 51 -2.33 -14.31 1.05
C ILE A 51 -1.09 -14.94 1.71
N GLN A 52 0.05 -14.28 1.62
CA GLN A 52 1.31 -14.88 2.06
C GLN A 52 1.56 -14.71 3.56
N TRP A 53 1.10 -13.62 4.15
CA TRP A 53 1.41 -13.33 5.54
C TRP A 53 0.20 -13.39 6.48
N LEU A 54 -0.92 -12.74 6.15
CA LEU A 54 -2.06 -12.62 7.05
C LEU A 54 -2.87 -13.92 7.13
N VAL A 55 -3.29 -14.46 5.98
CA VAL A 55 -4.18 -15.63 5.92
C VAL A 55 -3.62 -16.85 6.68
N PRO A 56 -2.34 -17.20 6.57
CA PRO A 56 -1.78 -18.31 7.35
C PRO A 56 -1.84 -18.11 8.87
N ARG A 57 -1.98 -16.86 9.33
CA ARG A 57 -2.02 -16.50 10.75
C ARG A 57 -3.44 -16.34 11.31
N LEU A 58 -4.45 -16.23 10.44
CA LEU A 58 -5.84 -16.04 10.86
C LEU A 58 -6.36 -17.19 11.73
N THR A 59 -5.96 -18.42 11.48
CA THR A 59 -6.39 -19.56 12.31
C THR A 59 -5.99 -19.35 13.77
N SER A 60 -4.75 -18.92 14.01
CA SER A 60 -4.24 -18.65 15.35
C SER A 60 -4.97 -17.46 15.99
N PHE A 61 -5.21 -16.41 15.22
CA PHE A 61 -5.94 -15.23 15.68
C PHE A 61 -7.39 -15.58 16.05
N ASN A 62 -8.10 -16.29 15.18
CA ASN A 62 -9.50 -16.67 15.42
C ASN A 62 -9.64 -17.62 16.63
N SER A 63 -8.64 -18.48 16.87
CA SER A 63 -8.61 -19.33 18.07
C SER A 63 -8.42 -18.51 19.34
N ALA A 64 -7.60 -17.47 19.31
CA ALA A 64 -7.37 -16.58 20.44
C ALA A 64 -8.53 -15.60 20.69
N TYR A 65 -9.21 -15.18 19.62
CA TYR A 65 -10.26 -14.17 19.66
C TYR A 65 -11.52 -14.60 18.88
N PRO A 66 -12.23 -15.66 19.35
CA PRO A 66 -13.35 -16.27 18.61
C PRO A 66 -14.56 -15.36 18.45
N GLY A 67 -14.62 -14.23 19.18
CA GLY A 67 -15.68 -13.24 19.08
C GLY A 67 -15.44 -12.13 18.04
N ILE A 68 -14.28 -12.15 17.36
CA ILE A 68 -13.93 -11.13 16.37
C ILE A 68 -14.06 -11.72 14.96
N ASP A 69 -14.92 -11.11 14.14
CA ASP A 69 -15.07 -11.42 12.72
C ASP A 69 -14.08 -10.60 11.90
N VAL A 70 -13.06 -11.23 11.34
CA VAL A 70 -12.03 -10.54 10.55
C VAL A 70 -12.47 -10.42 9.11
N ARG A 71 -12.58 -9.19 8.62
CA ARG A 71 -12.87 -8.85 7.24
C ARG A 71 -11.61 -8.35 6.56
N ILE A 72 -11.25 -8.96 5.44
CA ILE A 72 -10.07 -8.58 4.66
C ILE A 72 -10.53 -7.77 3.46
N GLN A 73 -10.04 -6.54 3.38
CA GLN A 73 -10.23 -5.66 2.24
C GLN A 73 -8.91 -5.55 1.48
N ALA A 74 -8.85 -6.23 0.33
CA ALA A 74 -7.67 -6.14 -0.52
C ALA A 74 -7.70 -4.85 -1.33
N VAL A 75 -6.61 -4.08 -1.28
CA VAL A 75 -6.45 -2.81 -2.01
C VAL A 75 -5.22 -2.88 -2.91
N ASP A 76 -5.35 -2.34 -4.11
CA ASP A 76 -4.31 -2.46 -5.14
C ASP A 76 -3.16 -1.47 -4.97
N ARG A 77 -3.33 -0.47 -4.11
CA ARG A 77 -2.33 0.57 -3.84
C ARG A 77 -2.42 1.03 -2.41
N ASP A 78 -1.31 1.58 -1.93
CA ASP A 78 -1.28 2.33 -0.68
C ASP A 78 -2.20 3.54 -0.82
N GLU A 79 -3.34 3.49 -0.19
CA GLU A 79 -4.23 4.63 -0.12
C GLU A 79 -3.62 5.66 0.83
N GLU A 80 -3.55 6.92 0.38
CA GLU A 80 -3.06 8.02 1.23
C GLU A 80 -3.97 8.28 2.43
N LYS A 81 -5.21 7.77 2.37
CA LYS A 81 -6.21 7.90 3.43
C LYS A 81 -6.84 6.55 3.71
N LEU A 82 -6.95 6.26 4.99
CA LEU A 82 -7.72 5.12 5.46
C LEU A 82 -9.20 5.34 5.13
N ALA A 83 -9.85 4.34 4.52
CA ALA A 83 -11.29 4.41 4.31
C ALA A 83 -12.02 4.37 5.67
N ASP A 84 -13.19 5.01 5.75
CA ASP A 84 -13.91 5.20 7.03
C ASP A 84 -14.36 3.88 7.69
N ASP A 85 -14.49 2.81 6.92
CA ASP A 85 -14.90 1.48 7.36
C ASP A 85 -13.73 0.54 7.69
N VAL A 86 -12.48 1.01 7.60
CA VAL A 86 -11.27 0.25 7.89
C VAL A 86 -10.78 0.54 9.30
N ASP A 87 -10.60 -0.52 10.10
CA ASP A 87 -10.08 -0.41 11.47
C ASP A 87 -8.55 -0.46 11.52
N VAL A 88 -7.94 -1.29 10.67
CA VAL A 88 -6.49 -1.49 10.57
C VAL A 88 -6.08 -1.52 9.11
N ALA A 89 -5.02 -0.81 8.76
CA ALA A 89 -4.40 -0.93 7.46
C ALA A 89 -2.94 -1.36 7.57
N ILE A 90 -2.50 -2.24 6.68
CA ILE A 90 -1.11 -2.62 6.55
C ILE A 90 -0.63 -2.11 5.21
N PHE A 91 0.07 -0.99 5.25
CA PHE A 91 0.55 -0.29 4.07
C PHE A 91 2.06 -0.23 4.01
N TYR A 92 2.55 -0.18 2.80
CA TYR A 92 3.93 0.14 2.51
C TYR A 92 4.14 1.66 2.54
N GLY A 93 5.15 2.14 3.26
CA GLY A 93 5.42 3.58 3.29
C GLY A 93 6.40 4.00 4.38
N ARG A 94 6.57 5.30 4.49
CA ARG A 94 7.53 5.92 5.42
C ARG A 94 7.00 6.11 6.84
N GLY A 95 5.77 5.69 7.12
CA GLY A 95 5.15 5.85 8.43
C GLY A 95 4.60 7.26 8.72
N ASN A 96 4.40 8.08 7.71
CA ASN A 96 3.91 9.44 7.89
C ASN A 96 2.45 9.56 7.40
N TRP A 97 1.52 9.15 8.25
CA TRP A 97 0.07 9.28 8.02
C TRP A 97 -0.55 10.12 9.13
N PRO A 98 -0.79 11.43 8.88
CA PRO A 98 -1.35 12.34 9.87
C PRO A 98 -2.71 11.83 10.41
N GLY A 99 -2.89 11.92 11.73
CA GLY A 99 -4.15 11.53 12.38
C GLY A 99 -4.29 10.02 12.64
N LEU A 100 -3.33 9.19 12.22
CA LEU A 100 -3.35 7.74 12.47
C LEU A 100 -2.29 7.33 13.49
N ARG A 101 -2.61 6.31 14.28
CA ARG A 101 -1.60 5.60 15.07
C ARG A 101 -0.84 4.65 14.15
N VAL A 102 0.44 4.88 14.00
CA VAL A 102 1.29 4.13 13.09
C VAL A 102 2.30 3.29 13.86
N GLU A 103 2.39 2.02 13.53
CA GLU A 103 3.38 1.10 14.07
C GLU A 103 4.13 0.42 12.92
N LYS A 104 5.47 0.35 13.04
CA LYS A 104 6.28 -0.32 12.03
C LYS A 104 6.19 -1.83 12.20
N LEU A 105 5.66 -2.51 11.18
CA LEU A 105 5.55 -3.97 11.17
C LEU A 105 6.87 -4.63 10.76
N TYR A 106 7.42 -4.25 9.58
CA TYR A 106 8.68 -4.77 9.03
C TYR A 106 9.47 -3.68 8.30
N ALA A 107 10.76 -3.95 8.07
CA ALA A 107 11.52 -3.27 7.04
C ALA A 107 11.40 -4.06 5.74
N GLU A 108 11.15 -3.36 4.65
CA GLU A 108 11.09 -3.96 3.31
C GLU A 108 12.38 -3.71 2.55
N TYR A 109 12.78 -4.71 1.78
CA TYR A 109 13.92 -4.66 0.88
C TYR A 109 13.48 -5.14 -0.50
N LEU A 110 13.72 -4.32 -1.51
CA LEU A 110 13.48 -4.70 -2.90
C LEU A 110 14.78 -5.26 -3.48
N LEU A 111 14.67 -6.45 -4.09
CA LEU A 111 15.77 -7.10 -4.78
C LEU A 111 15.40 -7.30 -6.24
N PRO A 112 16.29 -7.01 -7.19
CA PRO A 112 16.11 -7.39 -8.58
C PRO A 112 16.12 -8.91 -8.70
N VAL A 113 15.20 -9.44 -9.47
CA VAL A 113 15.10 -10.87 -9.76
C VAL A 113 15.01 -11.10 -11.24
N CYS A 114 15.47 -12.26 -11.72
CA CYS A 114 15.39 -12.64 -13.11
C CYS A 114 15.19 -14.14 -13.28
N SER A 115 14.81 -14.56 -14.50
CA SER A 115 14.84 -15.98 -14.85
C SER A 115 16.27 -16.52 -14.79
N PRO A 116 16.51 -17.73 -14.26
CA PRO A 116 17.83 -18.36 -14.29
C PRO A 116 18.43 -18.47 -15.70
N GLN A 117 17.61 -18.53 -16.74
CA GLN A 117 18.06 -18.56 -18.13
C GLN A 117 18.86 -17.31 -18.53
N LEU A 118 18.60 -16.16 -17.90
CA LEU A 118 19.35 -14.93 -18.18
C LEU A 118 20.77 -14.94 -17.60
N LEU A 119 21.10 -15.90 -16.75
CA LEU A 119 22.45 -16.05 -16.20
C LEU A 119 23.39 -16.79 -17.15
N THR A 120 22.85 -17.54 -18.12
CA THR A 120 23.63 -18.43 -19.03
C THR A 120 23.34 -18.18 -20.51
N GLY A 121 22.53 -17.17 -20.85
CA GLY A 121 22.14 -16.84 -22.23
C GLY A 121 23.26 -16.15 -23.03
N GLU A 122 22.92 -15.65 -24.21
CA GLU A 122 23.84 -14.93 -25.12
C GLU A 122 24.42 -13.65 -24.47
N HIS A 123 23.63 -12.97 -23.65
CA HIS A 123 24.06 -11.81 -22.86
C HIS A 123 23.82 -12.12 -21.36
N PRO A 124 24.77 -12.85 -20.73
CA PRO A 124 24.54 -13.30 -19.35
C PRO A 124 24.49 -12.14 -18.36
N LEU A 125 23.47 -12.14 -17.50
CA LEU A 125 23.28 -11.14 -16.45
C LEU A 125 24.23 -11.43 -15.28
N THR A 126 25.47 -11.04 -15.42
CA THR A 126 26.55 -11.31 -14.43
C THR A 126 26.76 -10.16 -13.45
N SER A 127 26.27 -8.98 -13.76
CA SER A 127 26.39 -7.79 -12.89
C SER A 127 25.29 -6.77 -13.20
N PRO A 128 25.00 -5.84 -12.30
CA PRO A 128 24.05 -4.76 -12.56
C PRO A 128 24.41 -3.85 -13.75
N ALA A 129 25.69 -3.77 -14.13
CA ALA A 129 26.12 -2.94 -15.23
C ALA A 129 25.59 -3.40 -16.60
N VAL A 130 25.30 -4.70 -16.76
CA VAL A 130 24.77 -5.26 -18.02
C VAL A 130 23.25 -5.20 -18.13
N LEU A 131 22.55 -4.61 -17.16
CA LEU A 131 21.08 -4.42 -17.20
C LEU A 131 20.61 -3.67 -18.46
N SER A 132 21.47 -2.83 -19.06
CA SER A 132 21.17 -2.14 -20.32
C SER A 132 20.89 -3.08 -21.50
N ASN A 133 21.37 -4.33 -21.43
CA ASN A 133 21.17 -5.33 -22.46
C ASN A 133 19.90 -6.16 -22.26
N HIS A 134 19.16 -5.88 -21.21
CA HIS A 134 17.98 -6.64 -20.82
C HIS A 134 16.72 -5.77 -20.74
N THR A 135 15.57 -6.38 -20.97
CA THR A 135 14.29 -5.72 -20.78
C THR A 135 13.97 -5.67 -19.29
N LEU A 136 13.82 -4.46 -18.76
CA LEU A 136 13.40 -4.24 -17.39
C LEU A 136 11.86 -4.32 -17.28
N LEU A 137 11.38 -5.10 -16.33
CA LEU A 137 9.96 -5.21 -16.02
C LEU A 137 9.64 -4.25 -14.88
N HIS A 138 8.55 -3.52 -15.01
CA HIS A 138 8.17 -2.47 -14.07
C HIS A 138 6.84 -2.78 -13.39
N ASP A 139 6.72 -2.32 -12.17
CA ASP A 139 5.43 -2.06 -11.56
C ASP A 139 4.81 -0.75 -12.12
N ALA A 140 3.60 -0.42 -11.68
CA ALA A 140 2.91 0.78 -12.14
C ALA A 140 3.67 2.09 -11.83
N SER A 141 4.55 2.10 -10.83
CA SER A 141 5.26 3.30 -10.37
C SER A 141 6.53 3.62 -11.16
N ARG A 142 7.16 2.63 -11.77
CA ARG A 142 8.48 2.69 -12.42
C ARG A 142 9.62 3.25 -11.55
N ARG A 143 9.44 3.34 -10.24
CA ARG A 143 10.39 4.01 -9.34
C ARG A 143 11.51 3.10 -8.87
N ASP A 144 11.26 1.79 -8.81
CA ASP A 144 12.16 0.84 -8.17
C ASP A 144 13.47 0.69 -8.92
N TRP A 145 13.42 0.51 -10.25
CA TRP A 145 14.63 0.47 -11.06
C TRP A 145 15.41 1.79 -11.01
N GLN A 146 14.72 2.93 -10.96
CA GLN A 146 15.38 4.22 -10.83
C GLN A 146 16.10 4.36 -9.48
N ALA A 147 15.47 3.92 -8.40
CA ALA A 147 16.07 3.92 -7.07
C ALA A 147 17.28 2.98 -7.01
N TYR A 148 17.15 1.77 -7.55
CA TYR A 148 18.20 0.76 -7.58
C TYR A 148 19.42 1.22 -8.38
N THR A 149 19.26 1.69 -9.62
CA THR A 149 20.37 2.14 -10.45
C THR A 149 21.06 3.38 -9.90
N ARG A 150 20.30 4.31 -9.30
CA ARG A 150 20.85 5.48 -8.61
C ARG A 150 21.75 5.07 -7.43
N GLN A 151 21.30 4.11 -6.62
CA GLN A 151 22.07 3.62 -5.47
C GLN A 151 23.39 3.00 -5.89
N LEU A 152 23.44 2.37 -7.05
CA LEU A 152 24.66 1.76 -7.62
C LEU A 152 25.49 2.69 -8.51
N GLY A 153 25.07 3.94 -8.70
CA GLY A 153 25.77 4.89 -9.57
C GLY A 153 25.63 4.59 -11.07
N LEU A 154 24.68 3.75 -11.47
CA LEU A 154 24.46 3.30 -12.85
C LEU A 154 23.51 4.24 -13.62
N ASN A 155 23.83 5.53 -13.67
CA ASN A 155 22.95 6.57 -14.23
C ASN A 155 22.81 6.51 -15.77
N ALA A 156 23.66 5.74 -16.47
CA ALA A 156 23.59 5.59 -17.92
C ALA A 156 22.53 4.58 -18.39
N ILE A 157 21.96 3.78 -17.48
CA ILE A 157 20.97 2.77 -17.83
C ILE A 157 19.60 3.45 -18.00
N ASN A 158 18.98 3.26 -19.17
CA ASN A 158 17.64 3.75 -19.41
C ASN A 158 16.61 2.86 -18.71
N VAL A 159 16.17 3.29 -17.54
CA VAL A 159 15.19 2.60 -16.70
C VAL A 159 13.75 3.03 -16.96
N GLN A 160 13.48 3.81 -18.00
CA GLN A 160 12.13 4.27 -18.32
C GLN A 160 11.42 3.39 -19.35
N GLN A 161 12.15 2.47 -19.99
CA GLN A 161 11.63 1.55 -21.00
C GLN A 161 11.34 0.18 -20.39
N GLY A 162 10.36 -0.51 -20.96
CA GLY A 162 9.97 -1.87 -20.60
C GLY A 162 8.48 -2.00 -20.25
N PRO A 163 7.98 -3.23 -20.24
CA PRO A 163 6.58 -3.52 -19.89
C PRO A 163 6.26 -3.11 -18.45
N ILE A 164 5.01 -2.68 -18.25
CA ILE A 164 4.46 -2.36 -16.93
C ILE A 164 3.44 -3.41 -16.58
N PHE A 165 3.50 -3.90 -15.36
CA PHE A 165 2.54 -4.83 -14.79
C PHE A 165 1.85 -4.15 -13.62
N SER A 166 0.53 -4.26 -13.56
CA SER A 166 -0.26 -3.73 -12.44
C SER A 166 -0.30 -4.70 -11.25
N HIS A 167 -0.17 -5.99 -11.54
CA HIS A 167 -0.11 -7.10 -10.56
C HIS A 167 0.59 -8.30 -11.18
#